data_aa5ba260954d78cd2a872d7f237dde81
#
_entry.id   aa5ba260954d78cd2a872d7f237dde81
#
_cell.length_a   1.000
_cell.length_b   1.000
_cell.length_c   1.000
_cell.angle_alpha   90.00
_cell.angle_beta   90.00
_cell.angle_gamma   90.00
#
_symmetry.space_group_name_H-M   'P 1'
#
loop_
_entity.id
_entity.type
_entity.pdbx_description
1 polymer ?
#
loop_
_entity_poly.entity_id
_entity_poly.type
_entity_poly.pdbx_seq_one_letter_code
_entity_poly.pdbx_strand_id
1 'polypeptide(L)'
;IYLRSFYGDTYENGRWIKKSDFSGMEKEYHDASRMTAWQNAIGLATLLDGYFDDETNPATEKYTITMEKLSTEYTYLPYCIDPYSIDVKGDIDFDEDFFITKDKGTKKIEVSACPGFFDGSLETSSLEPEQPLEVNNDFYAAYNNYVMENYTAKQGGDGIVAEDAKWLLRTGQLTSDMMYTGYIRENDANRIAAAQLVQQFLTSKAFKYSKNPPSAGSKDVVENFLSNSRQGFCVHFASAGTMILRQMGVPCRYVSGYCAKGDSFK
;
A
#
# COMPACT_ATOMS: atom_id res chain seq x y z
N ILE A 1 4.74 11.66 8.36
CA ILE A 1 4.76 10.19 8.27
C ILE A 1 3.34 9.63 8.11
N TYR A 2 3.19 8.59 7.34
CA TYR A 2 1.92 7.88 7.17
C TYR A 2 1.93 6.62 8.05
N LEU A 3 0.90 6.50 8.90
CA LEU A 3 0.68 5.35 9.77
C LEU A 3 -0.49 4.56 9.21
N ARG A 4 -0.24 3.35 8.74
CA ARG A 4 -1.25 2.44 8.20
C ARG A 4 -1.77 1.48 9.25
N SER A 5 -3.01 1.06 9.15
CA SER A 5 -3.60 0.09 10.07
C SER A 5 -4.47 -0.96 9.42
N PHE A 6 -5.30 -0.57 8.46
CA PHE A 6 -6.24 -1.46 7.79
C PHE A 6 -5.98 -1.49 6.30
N TYR A 7 -6.10 -2.67 5.70
CA TYR A 7 -6.21 -2.82 4.25
C TYR A 7 -7.48 -3.57 3.85
N GLY A 8 -8.02 -3.21 2.68
CA GLY A 8 -9.12 -3.89 2.04
C GLY A 8 -8.72 -4.36 0.65
N ASP A 9 -8.99 -5.61 0.38
CA ASP A 9 -8.74 -6.25 -0.92
C ASP A 9 -10.03 -6.35 -1.76
N THR A 10 -11.17 -6.33 -1.12
CA THR A 10 -12.48 -6.49 -1.77
C THR A 10 -13.37 -5.29 -1.50
N TYR A 11 -13.95 -4.75 -2.57
CA TYR A 11 -14.92 -3.65 -2.47
C TYR A 11 -16.35 -4.16 -2.70
N GLU A 12 -17.17 -4.04 -1.70
CA GLU A 12 -18.57 -4.48 -1.74
C GLU A 12 -19.50 -3.47 -1.05
N ASN A 13 -20.63 -3.18 -1.68
CA ASN A 13 -21.65 -2.28 -1.12
C ASN A 13 -21.10 -0.92 -0.65
N GLY A 14 -20.17 -0.34 -1.40
CA GLY A 14 -19.57 0.95 -1.08
C GLY A 14 -18.50 0.92 0.02
N ARG A 15 -18.01 -0.26 0.38
CA ARG A 15 -17.02 -0.44 1.45
C ARG A 15 -15.90 -1.37 1.04
N TRP A 16 -14.71 -1.09 1.54
CA TRP A 16 -13.58 -2.00 1.47
C TRP A 16 -13.63 -2.97 2.64
N ILE A 17 -13.47 -4.25 2.35
CA ILE A 17 -13.36 -5.33 3.33
C ILE A 17 -12.13 -6.17 2.99
N LYS A 18 -11.60 -6.83 4.00
CA LYS A 18 -10.55 -7.82 3.83
C LYS A 18 -11.17 -9.20 3.70
N LYS A 19 -10.91 -9.87 2.59
CA LYS A 19 -11.32 -11.28 2.35
C LYS A 19 -10.13 -12.20 2.14
N SER A 20 -8.97 -11.67 1.75
CA SER A 20 -7.76 -12.47 1.60
C SER A 20 -7.35 -13.10 2.93
N ASP A 21 -6.84 -14.32 2.85
CA ASP A 21 -6.34 -15.08 4.00
C ASP A 21 -4.86 -15.40 3.78
N PHE A 22 -4.00 -14.81 4.59
CA PHE A 22 -2.55 -15.02 4.54
C PHE A 22 -2.07 -16.21 5.36
N SER A 23 -2.96 -16.87 6.11
CA SER A 23 -2.61 -17.97 7.01
C SER A 23 -2.02 -19.19 6.29
N GLY A 24 -2.36 -19.36 5.01
CA GLY A 24 -1.76 -20.40 4.16
C GLY A 24 -0.27 -20.16 3.94
N MET A 25 0.12 -18.92 3.69
CA MET A 25 1.52 -18.52 3.53
C MET A 25 2.31 -18.70 4.84
N GLU A 26 1.72 -18.36 6.00
CA GLU A 26 2.34 -18.56 7.30
C GLU A 26 2.58 -20.04 7.65
N LYS A 27 1.72 -20.94 7.15
CA LYS A 27 1.90 -22.38 7.34
C LYS A 27 2.99 -22.98 6.46
N GLU A 28 3.09 -22.49 5.23
CA GLU A 28 4.04 -22.98 4.24
C GLU A 28 5.44 -22.39 4.45
N TYR A 29 5.47 -21.10 4.78
CA TYR A 29 6.72 -20.35 4.97
C TYR A 29 6.74 -19.76 6.38
N HIS A 30 7.64 -20.23 7.21
CA HIS A 30 7.82 -19.69 8.55
C HIS A 30 8.17 -18.19 8.48
N ASP A 31 7.53 -17.39 9.33
CA ASP A 31 7.67 -15.92 9.33
C ASP A 31 7.28 -15.22 8.02
N ALA A 32 6.36 -15.79 7.24
CA ALA A 32 5.93 -15.25 5.96
C ALA A 32 5.49 -13.78 6.03
N SER A 33 4.77 -13.37 7.07
CA SER A 33 4.35 -11.98 7.27
C SER A 33 5.53 -11.03 7.49
N ARG A 34 6.55 -11.47 8.22
CA ARG A 34 7.77 -10.66 8.40
C ARG A 34 8.57 -10.58 7.11
N MET A 35 8.64 -11.70 6.38
CA MET A 35 9.29 -11.74 5.07
C MET A 35 8.61 -10.80 4.08
N THR A 36 7.27 -10.77 4.02
CA THR A 36 6.53 -9.83 3.16
C THR A 36 6.72 -8.38 3.57
N ALA A 37 6.69 -8.07 4.85
CA ALA A 37 6.94 -6.72 5.34
C ALA A 37 8.35 -6.22 4.96
N TRP A 38 9.35 -7.06 5.17
CA TRP A 38 10.74 -6.79 4.77
C TRP A 38 10.89 -6.62 3.27
N GLN A 39 10.27 -7.49 2.48
CA GLN A 39 10.32 -7.41 1.02
C GLN A 39 9.62 -6.17 0.47
N ASN A 40 8.48 -5.81 1.04
CA ASN A 40 7.80 -4.58 0.65
C ASN A 40 8.66 -3.36 0.98
N ALA A 41 9.38 -3.37 2.10
CA ALA A 41 10.33 -2.33 2.44
C ALA A 41 11.48 -2.27 1.42
N ILE A 42 12.10 -3.41 1.10
CA ILE A 42 13.20 -3.49 0.14
C ILE A 42 12.71 -3.20 -1.29
N GLY A 43 11.56 -3.75 -1.68
CA GLY A 43 10.99 -3.50 -3.00
C GLY A 43 10.73 -2.03 -3.23
N LEU A 44 10.18 -1.36 -2.27
CA LEU A 44 9.99 0.07 -2.28
C LEU A 44 11.35 0.81 -2.34
N ALA A 45 12.37 0.36 -1.57
CA ALA A 45 13.72 0.92 -1.58
C ALA A 45 14.39 0.79 -2.94
N THR A 46 14.25 -0.36 -3.58
CA THR A 46 14.81 -0.60 -4.91
C THR A 46 14.11 0.24 -5.98
N LEU A 47 12.79 0.47 -5.84
CA LEU A 47 12.01 1.30 -6.75
C LEU A 47 12.45 2.77 -6.76
N LEU A 48 13.01 3.23 -5.65
CA LEU A 48 13.49 4.61 -5.48
C LEU A 48 15.03 4.69 -5.61
N ASP A 49 15.68 3.67 -6.20
CA ASP A 49 17.14 3.54 -6.30
C ASP A 49 17.89 3.59 -4.96
N GLY A 50 17.21 3.21 -3.85
CA GLY A 50 17.80 3.21 -2.52
C GLY A 50 18.03 1.80 -1.97
N TYR A 51 19.17 1.56 -1.36
CA TYR A 51 19.54 0.28 -0.75
C TYR A 51 19.80 0.43 0.75
N PHE A 52 19.41 -0.57 1.53
CA PHE A 52 19.68 -0.61 2.97
C PHE A 52 20.98 -1.40 3.23
N ASP A 53 21.96 -0.76 3.83
CA ASP A 53 23.11 -1.41 4.41
C ASP A 53 22.93 -1.50 5.94
N ASP A 54 23.04 -2.72 6.48
CA ASP A 54 22.64 -3.07 7.86
C ASP A 54 23.47 -2.36 8.94
N GLU A 55 24.68 -1.90 8.66
CA GLU A 55 25.58 -1.34 9.70
C GLU A 55 25.79 0.18 9.64
N THR A 56 25.47 0.82 8.52
CA THR A 56 25.79 2.24 8.32
C THR A 56 24.64 3.09 7.81
N ASN A 57 23.42 2.56 7.79
CA ASN A 57 22.31 3.24 7.13
C ASN A 57 21.79 4.45 7.92
N PRO A 58 22.12 5.68 7.50
CA PRO A 58 21.65 6.90 8.16
C PRO A 58 20.15 7.14 7.92
N ALA A 59 19.51 6.31 7.10
CA ALA A 59 18.11 6.48 6.70
C ALA A 59 17.11 5.78 7.63
N THR A 60 17.56 4.89 8.53
CA THR A 60 16.68 4.26 9.51
C THR A 60 16.55 5.11 10.76
N GLU A 61 15.33 5.46 11.10
CA GLU A 61 15.01 6.17 12.32
C GLU A 61 14.22 5.26 13.26
N LYS A 62 14.51 5.37 14.56
CA LYS A 62 13.73 4.69 15.61
C LYS A 62 12.52 5.55 15.99
N TYR A 63 11.36 4.95 15.88
CA TYR A 63 10.10 5.57 16.25
C TYR A 63 9.52 4.92 17.50
N THR A 64 9.07 5.77 18.42
CA THR A 64 8.18 5.36 19.50
C THR A 64 6.78 5.82 19.16
N ILE A 65 5.88 4.89 18.90
CA ILE A 65 4.48 5.18 18.58
C ILE A 65 3.64 4.87 19.82
N THR A 66 2.98 5.89 20.38
CA THR A 66 2.06 5.72 21.50
C THR A 66 0.64 5.94 21.03
N MET A 67 -0.18 4.90 21.13
CA MET A 67 -1.60 4.95 20.80
C MET A 67 -2.40 4.97 22.09
N GLU A 68 -3.07 6.09 22.37
CA GLU A 68 -3.87 6.26 23.56
C GLU A 68 -5.36 6.09 23.27
N LYS A 69 -6.05 5.37 24.14
CA LYS A 69 -7.52 5.24 24.16
C LYS A 69 -8.12 4.76 22.83
N LEU A 70 -7.40 3.94 22.06
CA LEU A 70 -7.95 3.37 20.85
C LEU A 70 -8.90 2.22 21.16
N SER A 71 -10.09 2.25 20.58
CA SER A 71 -11.06 1.16 20.63
C SER A 71 -10.84 0.11 19.54
N THR A 72 -9.78 0.25 18.75
CA THR A 72 -9.45 -0.61 17.62
C THR A 72 -8.41 -1.67 17.99
N GLU A 73 -8.52 -2.83 17.37
CA GLU A 73 -7.54 -3.91 17.43
C GLU A 73 -6.34 -3.65 16.51
N TYR A 74 -6.46 -2.67 15.61
CA TYR A 74 -5.42 -2.35 14.64
C TYR A 74 -4.26 -1.60 15.29
N THR A 75 -3.07 -1.92 14.81
CA THR A 75 -1.84 -1.23 15.18
C THR A 75 -1.44 -0.29 14.04
N TYR A 76 -1.19 0.95 14.39
CA TYR A 76 -0.80 1.98 13.41
C TYR A 76 0.72 2.01 13.29
N LEU A 77 1.23 1.60 12.15
CA LEU A 77 2.67 1.54 11.88
C LEU A 77 3.03 2.32 10.61
N PRO A 78 4.22 2.91 10.56
CA PRO A 78 4.72 3.52 9.33
C PRO A 78 4.92 2.48 8.24
N TYR A 79 5.08 2.96 7.00
CA TYR A 79 5.60 2.14 5.93
C TYR A 79 7.11 1.92 6.10
N CYS A 80 7.65 0.96 5.35
CA CYS A 80 9.09 0.68 5.31
C CYS A 80 9.70 0.44 6.69
N ILE A 81 9.03 -0.36 7.49
CA ILE A 81 9.53 -0.79 8.79
C ILE A 81 10.46 -1.98 8.64
N ASP A 82 11.43 -2.06 9.54
CA ASP A 82 12.11 -3.31 9.84
C ASP A 82 11.20 -4.16 10.75
N PRO A 83 10.61 -5.25 10.25
CA PRO A 83 9.67 -6.06 11.01
C PRO A 83 10.32 -6.79 12.18
N TYR A 84 11.65 -6.95 12.16
CA TYR A 84 12.41 -7.56 13.24
C TYR A 84 12.78 -6.58 14.36
N SER A 85 12.63 -5.28 14.10
CA SER A 85 12.88 -4.23 15.09
C SER A 85 11.70 -3.94 16.02
N ILE A 86 10.55 -4.58 15.79
CA ILE A 86 9.31 -4.26 16.52
C ILE A 86 9.43 -4.72 17.96
N ASP A 87 9.44 -3.76 18.89
CA ASP A 87 9.33 -4.01 20.32
C ASP A 87 7.95 -3.58 20.81
N VAL A 88 7.15 -4.55 21.21
CA VAL A 88 5.83 -4.34 21.79
C VAL A 88 5.63 -5.28 22.96
N LYS A 89 4.99 -4.77 24.01
CA LYS A 89 4.56 -5.60 25.14
C LYS A 89 3.24 -6.27 24.79
N GLY A 90 3.23 -7.59 24.66
CA GLY A 90 2.05 -8.40 24.38
C GLY A 90 2.15 -9.19 23.08
N ASP A 91 1.12 -9.99 22.83
CA ASP A 91 1.05 -10.82 21.62
C ASP A 91 0.74 -9.95 20.40
N ILE A 92 1.61 -10.03 19.41
CA ILE A 92 1.38 -9.45 18.07
C ILE A 92 0.93 -10.57 17.16
N ASP A 93 -0.19 -10.37 16.50
CA ASP A 93 -0.58 -11.14 15.33
C ASP A 93 -0.18 -10.39 14.07
N PHE A 94 0.27 -11.13 13.08
CA PHE A 94 0.61 -10.59 11.77
C PHE A 94 -0.45 -11.04 10.76
N ASP A 95 -0.75 -10.15 9.85
CA ASP A 95 -1.61 -10.43 8.73
C ASP A 95 -0.99 -9.80 7.48
N GLU A 96 -0.24 -10.62 6.75
CA GLU A 96 0.65 -10.17 5.69
C GLU A 96 1.69 -9.18 6.25
N ASP A 97 1.78 -7.97 5.70
CA ASP A 97 2.68 -6.91 6.20
C ASP A 97 1.99 -5.93 7.18
N PHE A 98 0.84 -6.31 7.70
CA PHE A 98 0.11 -5.56 8.72
C PHE A 98 0.19 -6.24 10.08
N PHE A 99 0.12 -5.44 11.13
CA PHE A 99 0.22 -5.92 12.50
C PHE A 99 -1.09 -5.66 13.23
N ILE A 100 -1.58 -6.71 13.86
CA ILE A 100 -2.79 -6.67 14.66
C ILE A 100 -2.41 -6.99 16.10
N THR A 101 -2.78 -6.12 17.03
CA THR A 101 -2.63 -6.44 18.45
C THR A 101 -3.99 -6.74 19.04
N LYS A 102 -4.10 -7.84 19.77
CA LYS A 102 -5.36 -8.26 20.40
C LYS A 102 -5.75 -7.39 21.60
N ASP A 103 -4.80 -6.66 22.16
CA ASP A 103 -5.03 -5.85 23.34
C ASP A 103 -5.64 -4.49 22.99
N LYS A 104 -6.75 -4.16 23.64
CA LYS A 104 -7.36 -2.83 23.61
C LYS A 104 -6.74 -1.95 24.71
N GLY A 105 -6.45 -0.71 24.41
CA GLY A 105 -5.93 0.25 25.37
C GLY A 105 -4.73 1.04 24.87
N THR A 106 -3.99 1.64 25.78
CA THR A 106 -2.77 2.37 25.42
C THR A 106 -1.68 1.40 25.05
N LYS A 107 -1.15 1.55 23.85
CA LYS A 107 -0.06 0.74 23.32
C LYS A 107 1.13 1.63 23.04
N LYS A 108 2.28 1.17 23.48
CA LYS A 108 3.57 1.76 23.13
C LYS A 108 4.33 0.75 22.28
N ILE A 109 4.72 1.17 21.10
CA ILE A 109 5.44 0.34 20.13
C ILE A 109 6.71 1.08 19.79
N GLU A 110 7.83 0.38 19.80
CA GLU A 110 9.09 0.86 19.28
C GLU A 110 9.41 0.11 18.00
N VAL A 111 9.78 0.83 16.95
CA VAL A 111 10.00 0.29 15.63
C VAL A 111 11.04 1.11 14.88
N SER A 112 11.89 0.46 14.13
CA SER A 112 12.78 1.11 13.16
C SER A 112 12.07 1.20 11.82
N ALA A 113 12.14 2.36 11.19
CA ALA A 113 11.57 2.59 9.87
C ALA A 113 12.43 3.56 9.06
N CYS A 114 12.26 3.55 7.76
CA CYS A 114 12.94 4.45 6.84
C CYS A 114 11.93 5.48 6.27
N PRO A 115 11.78 6.66 6.90
CA PRO A 115 10.76 7.64 6.53
C PRO A 115 11.07 8.41 5.25
N GLY A 116 12.34 8.61 4.93
CA GLY A 116 12.80 9.36 3.76
C GLY A 116 12.30 8.83 2.42
N PHE A 117 11.76 7.64 2.46
CA PHE A 117 11.10 6.96 1.37
C PHE A 117 9.89 7.71 0.80
N PHE A 118 9.13 8.40 1.65
CA PHE A 118 7.87 9.03 1.25
C PHE A 118 7.98 10.54 1.00
N ASP A 119 9.01 11.18 1.51
CA ASP A 119 9.19 12.62 1.36
C ASP A 119 10.23 13.00 0.30
N GLY A 120 10.87 12.00 -0.31
CA GLY A 120 11.88 12.21 -1.33
C GLY A 120 13.20 12.78 -0.80
N SER A 121 13.42 12.73 0.52
CA SER A 121 14.65 13.22 1.15
C SER A 121 15.82 12.25 1.09
N LEU A 122 15.57 10.99 0.68
CA LEU A 122 16.63 10.03 0.40
C LEU A 122 17.30 10.39 -0.93
N GLU A 123 18.56 10.81 -0.83
CA GLU A 123 19.45 10.88 -1.99
C GLU A 123 19.83 9.46 -2.41
N THR A 124 19.14 8.97 -3.45
CA THR A 124 19.22 7.58 -3.92
C THR A 124 20.44 7.29 -4.79
N SER A 125 21.24 8.28 -5.09
CA SER A 125 22.27 8.23 -6.12
C SER A 125 23.57 7.49 -5.75
N SER A 126 23.72 6.95 -4.53
CA SER A 126 25.02 6.41 -4.07
C SER A 126 24.98 4.98 -3.55
N LEU A 127 23.88 4.28 -3.65
CA LEU A 127 23.72 2.97 -3.01
C LEU A 127 23.63 1.85 -4.06
N GLU A 128 24.77 1.28 -4.45
CA GLU A 128 24.80 0.00 -5.16
C GLU A 128 24.77 -1.16 -4.16
N PRO A 129 23.93 -2.19 -4.38
CA PRO A 129 23.88 -3.35 -3.50
C PRO A 129 25.21 -4.13 -3.58
N GLU A 130 25.95 -4.18 -2.48
CA GLU A 130 27.20 -4.95 -2.44
C GLU A 130 26.96 -6.47 -2.51
N GLN A 131 25.76 -6.96 -2.18
CA GLN A 131 25.40 -8.38 -2.37
C GLN A 131 23.92 -8.54 -2.71
N PRO A 132 23.55 -9.46 -3.63
CA PRO A 132 22.15 -9.84 -3.76
C PRO A 132 21.72 -10.56 -2.49
N LEU A 133 20.64 -10.07 -1.85
CA LEU A 133 19.98 -10.81 -0.78
C LEU A 133 19.69 -12.23 -1.25
N GLU A 134 20.02 -13.23 -0.43
CA GLU A 134 19.55 -14.61 -0.65
C GLU A 134 18.02 -14.61 -0.57
N VAL A 135 17.45 -14.54 -1.74
CA VAL A 135 16.00 -14.50 -1.91
C VAL A 135 15.49 -15.93 -1.91
N ASN A 136 14.59 -16.25 -0.99
CA ASN A 136 13.82 -17.49 -1.11
C ASN A 136 12.89 -17.39 -2.34
N ASN A 137 13.37 -17.89 -3.49
CA ASN A 137 12.66 -17.80 -4.76
C ASN A 137 11.28 -18.45 -4.73
N ASP A 138 11.11 -19.52 -3.94
CA ASP A 138 9.83 -20.22 -3.81
C ASP A 138 8.82 -19.37 -3.05
N PHE A 139 9.26 -18.73 -1.97
CA PHE A 139 8.42 -17.77 -1.25
C PHE A 139 8.00 -16.58 -2.11
N TYR A 140 8.93 -16.01 -2.89
CA TYR A 140 8.60 -14.90 -3.80
C TYR A 140 7.59 -15.30 -4.86
N ALA A 141 7.73 -16.48 -5.45
CA ALA A 141 6.79 -16.96 -6.45
C ALA A 141 5.40 -17.18 -5.83
N ALA A 142 5.34 -17.77 -4.64
CA ALA A 142 4.11 -18.00 -3.90
C ALA A 142 3.44 -16.67 -3.50
N TYR A 143 4.22 -15.72 -2.97
CA TYR A 143 3.70 -14.41 -2.60
C TYR A 143 3.22 -13.60 -3.82
N ASN A 144 3.95 -13.65 -4.93
CA ASN A 144 3.49 -13.02 -6.16
C ASN A 144 2.15 -13.59 -6.64
N ASN A 145 1.98 -14.90 -6.60
CA ASN A 145 0.71 -15.54 -6.93
C ASN A 145 -0.41 -15.07 -5.97
N TYR A 146 -0.14 -15.05 -4.67
CA TYR A 146 -1.08 -14.54 -3.68
C TYR A 146 -1.51 -13.09 -3.98
N VAL A 147 -0.56 -12.21 -4.28
CA VAL A 147 -0.83 -10.80 -4.63
C VAL A 147 -1.68 -10.70 -5.90
N MET A 148 -1.35 -11.49 -6.93
CA MET A 148 -2.10 -11.48 -8.18
C MET A 148 -3.53 -12.00 -8.00
N GLU A 149 -3.74 -13.03 -7.19
CA GLU A 149 -5.07 -13.56 -6.91
C GLU A 149 -5.94 -12.60 -6.11
N ASN A 150 -5.38 -11.93 -5.12
CA ASN A 150 -6.15 -11.15 -4.15
C ASN A 150 -6.25 -9.65 -4.50
N TYR A 151 -5.28 -9.10 -5.25
CA TYR A 151 -5.19 -7.64 -5.43
C TYR A 151 -5.40 -7.15 -6.87
N THR A 152 -5.75 -8.04 -7.80
CA THR A 152 -6.09 -7.68 -9.19
C THR A 152 -7.58 -7.80 -9.51
N ALA A 153 -8.42 -8.23 -8.56
CA ALA A 153 -9.85 -8.39 -8.80
C ALA A 153 -10.47 -7.09 -9.32
N LYS A 154 -10.97 -7.13 -10.55
CA LYS A 154 -11.60 -6.00 -11.22
C LYS A 154 -12.99 -5.78 -10.66
N GLN A 155 -13.23 -4.59 -10.18
CA GLN A 155 -14.51 -4.18 -9.62
C GLN A 155 -15.08 -3.04 -10.47
N GLY A 156 -16.42 -2.97 -10.56
CA GLY A 156 -17.09 -1.97 -11.39
C GLY A 156 -17.33 -2.39 -12.85
N GLY A 157 -17.01 -3.65 -13.22
CA GLY A 157 -17.33 -4.19 -14.55
C GLY A 157 -16.78 -3.35 -15.72
N ASP A 158 -17.61 -3.16 -16.76
CA ASP A 158 -17.29 -2.33 -17.93
C ASP A 158 -17.72 -0.86 -17.80
N GLY A 159 -17.99 -0.40 -16.58
CA GLY A 159 -18.42 0.96 -16.30
C GLY A 159 -17.30 2.00 -16.37
N ILE A 160 -17.57 3.19 -15.81
CA ILE A 160 -16.67 4.36 -15.87
C ILE A 160 -15.24 4.06 -15.38
N VAL A 161 -15.09 3.17 -14.41
CA VAL A 161 -13.76 2.78 -13.89
C VAL A 161 -12.93 2.12 -14.99
N ALA A 162 -13.53 1.21 -15.76
CA ALA A 162 -12.87 0.55 -16.87
C ALA A 162 -12.60 1.49 -18.06
N GLU A 163 -13.51 2.43 -18.31
CA GLU A 163 -13.34 3.45 -19.36
C GLU A 163 -12.19 4.38 -19.03
N ASP A 164 -12.12 4.88 -17.80
CA ASP A 164 -11.02 5.74 -17.31
C ASP A 164 -9.69 4.99 -17.36
N ALA A 165 -9.64 3.71 -16.95
CA ALA A 165 -8.45 2.88 -17.01
C ALA A 165 -7.95 2.69 -18.46
N LYS A 166 -8.85 2.36 -19.39
CA LYS A 166 -8.52 2.23 -20.84
C LYS A 166 -8.02 3.53 -21.42
N TRP A 167 -8.60 4.65 -21.02
CA TRP A 167 -8.17 5.97 -21.48
C TRP A 167 -6.77 6.29 -20.95
N LEU A 168 -6.49 6.04 -19.67
CA LEU A 168 -5.19 6.27 -19.04
C LEU A 168 -4.09 5.39 -19.66
N LEU A 169 -4.36 4.10 -19.88
CA LEU A 169 -3.42 3.20 -20.55
C LEU A 169 -3.03 3.74 -21.93
N ARG A 170 -4.00 4.18 -22.74
CA ARG A 170 -3.72 4.76 -24.06
C ARG A 170 -2.92 6.06 -23.97
N THR A 171 -3.26 6.93 -23.01
CA THR A 171 -2.57 8.20 -22.80
C THR A 171 -1.12 8.00 -22.37
N GLY A 172 -0.85 7.00 -21.52
CA GLY A 172 0.49 6.64 -21.07
C GLY A 172 1.25 5.71 -22.02
N GLN A 173 0.66 5.31 -23.16
CA GLN A 173 1.22 4.31 -24.08
C GLN A 173 1.55 2.98 -23.34
N LEU A 174 0.73 2.60 -22.39
CA LEU A 174 0.84 1.39 -21.58
C LEU A 174 -0.19 0.36 -22.03
N THR A 175 0.09 -0.92 -21.79
CA THR A 175 -0.87 -2.02 -21.93
C THR A 175 -0.98 -2.78 -20.61
N SER A 176 -2.08 -3.49 -20.41
CA SER A 176 -2.24 -4.30 -19.18
C SER A 176 -1.17 -5.40 -19.08
N ASP A 177 -0.70 -5.93 -20.21
CA ASP A 177 0.34 -6.95 -20.22
C ASP A 177 1.70 -6.43 -19.71
N MET A 178 1.96 -5.13 -19.86
CA MET A 178 3.15 -4.48 -19.31
C MET A 178 3.15 -4.43 -17.78
N MET A 179 2.01 -4.64 -17.13
CA MET A 179 1.88 -4.65 -15.67
C MET A 179 2.21 -6.00 -15.07
N TYR A 180 2.28 -7.03 -15.92
CA TYR A 180 2.50 -8.40 -15.52
C TYR A 180 3.55 -9.09 -16.41
N THR A 181 4.71 -9.34 -15.85
CA THR A 181 5.61 -10.40 -16.30
C THR A 181 6.06 -11.15 -15.05
N GLY A 182 6.38 -12.42 -15.17
CA GLY A 182 6.54 -13.39 -14.07
C GLY A 182 7.41 -13.02 -12.87
N TYR A 183 8.08 -11.87 -12.86
CA TYR A 183 8.85 -11.34 -11.73
C TYR A 183 8.43 -9.91 -11.40
N ILE A 184 8.19 -9.65 -10.11
CA ILE A 184 7.68 -8.37 -9.58
C ILE A 184 8.56 -7.18 -10.03
N ARG A 185 9.88 -7.34 -10.14
CA ARG A 185 10.81 -6.24 -10.41
C ARG A 185 10.81 -5.75 -11.86
N GLU A 186 10.59 -6.63 -12.84
CA GLU A 186 10.72 -6.27 -14.27
C GLU A 186 9.66 -5.26 -14.73
N ASN A 187 8.55 -5.13 -14.00
CA ASN A 187 7.42 -4.26 -14.35
C ASN A 187 7.21 -3.08 -13.41
N ASP A 188 8.08 -2.88 -12.46
CA ASP A 188 7.88 -1.83 -11.47
C ASP A 188 7.86 -0.44 -12.11
N ALA A 189 8.69 -0.18 -13.12
CA ALA A 189 8.66 1.07 -13.86
C ALA A 189 7.29 1.33 -14.52
N ASN A 190 6.68 0.30 -15.12
CA ASN A 190 5.36 0.41 -15.74
C ASN A 190 4.25 0.61 -14.70
N ARG A 191 4.34 -0.09 -13.56
CA ARG A 191 3.40 0.06 -12.44
C ARG A 191 3.48 1.45 -11.82
N ILE A 192 4.70 1.98 -11.65
CA ILE A 192 4.92 3.36 -11.19
C ILE A 192 4.34 4.35 -12.18
N ALA A 193 4.62 4.20 -13.48
CA ALA A 193 4.06 5.06 -14.52
C ALA A 193 2.53 5.03 -14.50
N ALA A 194 1.91 3.86 -14.35
CA ALA A 194 0.47 3.72 -14.21
C ALA A 194 -0.06 4.45 -12.96
N ALA A 195 0.61 4.29 -11.81
CA ALA A 195 0.22 4.96 -10.57
C ALA A 195 0.33 6.48 -10.69
N GLN A 196 1.38 7.00 -11.33
CA GLN A 196 1.56 8.42 -11.60
C GLN A 196 0.46 8.98 -12.51
N LEU A 197 0.08 8.25 -13.57
CA LEU A 197 -1.02 8.63 -14.44
C LEU A 197 -2.36 8.72 -13.68
N VAL A 198 -2.66 7.73 -12.86
CA VAL A 198 -3.86 7.73 -12.02
C VAL A 198 -3.83 8.89 -11.03
N GLN A 199 -2.70 9.14 -10.40
CA GLN A 199 -2.52 10.28 -9.49
C GLN A 199 -2.77 11.60 -10.22
N GLN A 200 -2.14 11.83 -11.37
CA GLN A 200 -2.32 13.05 -12.16
C GLN A 200 -3.78 13.23 -12.61
N PHE A 201 -4.44 12.16 -13.02
CA PHE A 201 -5.85 12.18 -13.39
C PHE A 201 -6.72 12.62 -12.21
N LEU A 202 -6.60 11.96 -11.05
CA LEU A 202 -7.43 12.23 -9.88
C LEU A 202 -7.10 13.57 -9.18
N THR A 203 -5.88 14.09 -9.36
CA THR A 203 -5.49 15.42 -8.84
C THR A 203 -5.67 16.56 -9.86
N SER A 204 -6.18 16.26 -11.04
CA SER A 204 -6.48 17.26 -12.08
C SER A 204 -7.60 18.21 -11.61
N LYS A 205 -7.73 19.34 -12.33
CA LYS A 205 -8.80 20.31 -12.07
C LYS A 205 -10.22 19.78 -12.27
N ALA A 206 -10.35 18.58 -12.86
CA ALA A 206 -11.64 17.92 -13.05
C ALA A 206 -12.22 17.41 -11.72
N PHE A 207 -11.39 17.20 -10.70
CA PHE A 207 -11.80 16.69 -9.39
C PHE A 207 -11.56 17.72 -8.30
N LYS A 208 -12.46 17.74 -7.31
CA LYS A 208 -12.38 18.65 -6.17
C LYS A 208 -12.40 17.89 -4.85
N TYR A 209 -11.43 18.18 -3.99
CA TYR A 209 -11.48 17.67 -2.62
C TYR A 209 -12.58 18.40 -1.84
N SER A 210 -13.50 17.65 -1.25
CA SER A 210 -14.61 18.17 -0.44
C SER A 210 -14.90 17.21 0.71
N LYS A 211 -14.94 17.74 1.93
CA LYS A 211 -15.35 16.95 3.12
C LYS A 211 -16.85 16.64 3.14
N ASN A 212 -17.64 17.39 2.38
CA ASN A 212 -19.09 17.25 2.25
C ASN A 212 -19.45 17.10 0.77
N PRO A 213 -19.10 15.98 0.11
CA PRO A 213 -19.44 15.75 -1.29
C PRO A 213 -20.96 15.52 -1.42
N PRO A 214 -21.52 15.73 -2.61
CA PRO A 214 -22.89 15.36 -2.90
C PRO A 214 -23.12 13.87 -2.66
N SER A 215 -24.30 13.52 -2.15
CA SER A 215 -24.67 12.11 -1.93
C SER A 215 -24.72 11.34 -3.25
N ALA A 216 -24.23 10.10 -3.22
CA ALA A 216 -24.34 9.18 -4.35
C ALA A 216 -25.77 8.69 -4.61
N GLY A 217 -26.67 8.84 -3.62
CA GLY A 217 -28.02 8.29 -3.68
C GLY A 217 -27.99 6.77 -3.72
N SER A 218 -28.62 6.18 -4.74
CA SER A 218 -28.64 4.73 -4.97
C SER A 218 -27.47 4.22 -5.83
N LYS A 219 -26.61 5.12 -6.32
CA LYS A 219 -25.44 4.75 -7.14
C LYS A 219 -24.30 4.28 -6.28
N ASP A 220 -23.40 3.49 -6.87
CA ASP A 220 -22.13 3.21 -6.24
C ASP A 220 -21.33 4.51 -6.00
N VAL A 221 -20.64 4.57 -4.86
CA VAL A 221 -19.94 5.78 -4.41
C VAL A 221 -18.81 6.16 -5.37
N VAL A 222 -18.06 5.17 -5.86
CA VAL A 222 -16.92 5.41 -6.76
C VAL A 222 -17.42 5.76 -8.16
N GLU A 223 -18.44 5.07 -8.67
CA GLU A 223 -19.07 5.42 -9.94
C GLU A 223 -19.61 6.85 -9.93
N ASN A 224 -20.34 7.23 -8.88
CA ASN A 224 -20.86 8.58 -8.74
C ASN A 224 -19.74 9.62 -8.65
N PHE A 225 -18.67 9.30 -7.93
CA PHE A 225 -17.50 10.17 -7.83
C PHE A 225 -16.85 10.39 -9.20
N LEU A 226 -16.60 9.34 -9.96
CA LEU A 226 -15.94 9.43 -11.26
C LEU A 226 -16.81 10.02 -12.38
N SER A 227 -18.12 9.76 -12.38
CA SER A 227 -19.00 10.17 -13.49
C SER A 227 -19.76 11.47 -13.26
N ASN A 228 -20.19 11.75 -12.04
CA ASN A 228 -21.12 12.83 -11.74
C ASN A 228 -20.55 13.91 -10.82
N SER A 229 -20.28 13.57 -9.57
CA SER A 229 -20.00 14.57 -8.55
C SER A 229 -18.65 15.23 -8.73
N ARG A 230 -17.66 14.44 -9.17
CA ARG A 230 -16.26 14.87 -9.25
C ARG A 230 -15.75 15.52 -7.96
N GLN A 231 -16.46 15.30 -6.85
CA GLN A 231 -16.18 15.84 -5.53
C GLN A 231 -16.15 14.72 -4.49
N GLY A 232 -15.11 14.68 -3.68
CA GLY A 232 -14.95 13.66 -2.66
C GLY A 232 -13.83 13.99 -1.68
N PHE A 233 -13.68 13.16 -0.68
CA PHE A 233 -12.56 13.18 0.28
C PHE A 233 -11.68 11.95 0.11
N CYS A 234 -10.69 11.78 0.97
CA CYS A 234 -9.62 10.75 0.83
C CYS A 234 -10.14 9.37 0.41
N VAL A 235 -11.25 8.89 1.01
CA VAL A 235 -11.82 7.58 0.68
C VAL A 235 -12.26 7.46 -0.78
N HIS A 236 -12.87 8.51 -1.34
CA HIS A 236 -13.31 8.52 -2.74
C HIS A 236 -12.11 8.44 -3.70
N PHE A 237 -11.10 9.26 -3.45
CA PHE A 237 -9.88 9.28 -4.27
C PHE A 237 -9.10 7.96 -4.16
N ALA A 238 -8.92 7.44 -2.96
CA ALA A 238 -8.20 6.19 -2.74
C ALA A 238 -8.94 5.00 -3.36
N SER A 239 -10.28 4.94 -3.21
CA SER A 239 -11.09 3.87 -3.81
C SER A 239 -11.05 3.92 -5.33
N ALA A 240 -11.25 5.10 -5.92
CA ALA A 240 -11.17 5.28 -7.37
C ALA A 240 -9.77 4.91 -7.90
N GLY A 241 -8.71 5.36 -7.23
CA GLY A 241 -7.35 5.03 -7.60
C GLY A 241 -7.07 3.53 -7.56
N THR A 242 -7.47 2.85 -6.47
CA THR A 242 -7.32 1.39 -6.35
C THR A 242 -8.06 0.65 -7.46
N MET A 243 -9.31 1.02 -7.73
CA MET A 243 -10.11 0.34 -8.76
C MET A 243 -9.57 0.59 -10.18
N ILE A 244 -9.17 1.82 -10.50
CA ILE A 244 -8.60 2.15 -11.82
C ILE A 244 -7.29 1.37 -12.02
N LEU A 245 -6.39 1.35 -11.02
CA LEU A 245 -5.13 0.60 -11.10
C LEU A 245 -5.38 -0.90 -11.35
N ARG A 246 -6.33 -1.49 -10.65
CA ARG A 246 -6.71 -2.90 -10.89
C ARG A 246 -7.24 -3.14 -12.30
N GLN A 247 -8.03 -2.23 -12.84
CA GLN A 247 -8.50 -2.30 -14.22
C GLN A 247 -7.35 -2.16 -15.24
N MET A 248 -6.31 -1.43 -14.88
CA MET A 248 -5.08 -1.33 -15.67
C MET A 248 -4.20 -2.59 -15.57
N GLY A 249 -4.47 -3.50 -14.66
CA GLY A 249 -3.69 -4.72 -14.40
C GLY A 249 -2.65 -4.59 -13.29
N VAL A 250 -2.64 -3.48 -12.57
CA VAL A 250 -1.75 -3.27 -11.42
C VAL A 250 -2.37 -3.88 -10.16
N PRO A 251 -1.70 -4.83 -9.49
CA PRO A 251 -2.18 -5.33 -8.21
C PRO A 251 -2.17 -4.19 -7.19
N CYS A 252 -3.31 -3.95 -6.58
CA CYS A 252 -3.50 -2.82 -5.69
C CYS A 252 -4.51 -3.13 -4.59
N ARG A 253 -4.24 -2.72 -3.36
CA ARG A 253 -5.16 -2.81 -2.23
C ARG A 253 -5.44 -1.42 -1.65
N TYR A 254 -6.63 -1.26 -1.10
CA TYR A 254 -7.00 -0.06 -0.37
C TYR A 254 -6.35 -0.09 1.01
N VAL A 255 -5.71 1.00 1.41
CA VAL A 255 -5.11 1.13 2.74
C VAL A 255 -5.67 2.37 3.43
N SER A 256 -6.00 2.24 4.71
CA SER A 256 -6.37 3.36 5.56
C SER A 256 -5.48 3.49 6.78
N GLY A 257 -5.41 4.70 7.31
CA GLY A 257 -4.57 5.04 8.45
C GLY A 257 -4.56 6.53 8.73
N TYR A 258 -3.52 7.00 9.38
CA TYR A 258 -3.34 8.42 9.70
C TYR A 258 -2.10 9.00 9.03
N CYS A 259 -2.17 10.29 8.74
CA CYS A 259 -1.02 11.08 8.35
C CYS A 259 -0.68 12.02 9.51
N ALA A 260 0.46 11.83 10.13
CA ALA A 260 0.99 12.72 11.13
C ALA A 260 2.01 13.68 10.50
N LYS A 261 1.89 14.98 10.79
CA LYS A 261 2.74 16.02 10.24
C LYS A 261 3.60 16.64 11.35
N GLY A 262 4.88 16.87 11.02
CA GLY A 262 5.79 17.71 11.80
C GLY A 262 6.03 17.28 13.25
N ASP A 263 6.27 18.23 14.13
CA ASP A 263 6.72 18.08 15.50
C ASP A 263 5.78 17.34 16.49
N SER A 264 4.73 16.72 15.99
CA SER A 264 3.84 15.87 16.80
C SER A 264 4.45 14.54 17.23
N PHE A 265 5.68 14.29 16.81
CA PHE A 265 6.49 13.15 17.27
C PHE A 265 7.38 13.54 18.44
N LYS A 266 6.78 13.92 19.56
CA LYS A 266 7.50 14.01 20.83
C LYS A 266 7.08 12.88 21.76
#